data_eb6b3fac2dc2105684c0897d37891563
#
_entry.id   eb6b3fac2dc2105684c0897d37891563
#
_cell.length_a   1.000
_cell.length_b   1.000
_cell.length_c   1.000
_cell.angle_alpha   90.00
_cell.angle_beta   90.00
_cell.angle_gamma   90.00
#
_symmetry.space_group_name_H-M   'P 1'
#
loop_
_entity.id
_entity.type
_entity.pdbx_description
1 polymer ?
#
loop_
_entity_poly.entity_id
_entity_poly.type
_entity_poly.pdbx_seq_one_letter_code
_entity_poly.pdbx_strand_id
1 'polypeptide(L)'
;MANILFIDNFDSFTYNLVDQFRELGHQVTIFRNDYPLEDFLAKAQSTENCLVALSPGPGNPAEAGNLLEIIRRLKDKVPMIGICLGHQALIEAFGGKVVHTGTVLHGKVSRIEHDNQAMFAGINNPMPVARYHSLMGDELPEEFEVNAKFEHIVMAIRHKTLPICGFQFHPESILTVQGTKLLKQSVEWLLGGKND
;
A
#
# COMPACT_ATOMS: atom_id res chain seq x y z
N MET A 1 -13.05 -13.50 2.24
CA MET A 1 -12.72 -12.65 3.39
C MET A 1 -11.26 -12.85 3.77
N ALA A 2 -10.51 -11.77 3.86
CA ALA A 2 -9.13 -11.79 4.35
C ALA A 2 -9.07 -11.54 5.86
N ASN A 3 -8.03 -12.07 6.49
CA ASN A 3 -7.60 -11.66 7.82
C ASN A 3 -6.43 -10.69 7.63
N ILE A 4 -6.70 -9.41 7.76
CA ILE A 4 -5.74 -8.34 7.53
C ILE A 4 -4.98 -8.05 8.81
N LEU A 5 -3.66 -8.23 8.78
CA LEU A 5 -2.75 -7.76 9.80
C LEU A 5 -2.25 -6.39 9.37
N PHE A 6 -2.70 -5.39 10.07
CA PHE A 6 -2.49 -3.99 9.73
C PHE A 6 -1.33 -3.42 10.54
N ILE A 7 -0.27 -3.00 9.86
CA ILE A 7 0.86 -2.31 10.49
C ILE A 7 0.55 -0.83 10.55
N ASP A 8 0.34 -0.32 11.76
CA ASP A 8 0.17 1.09 12.03
C ASP A 8 1.52 1.78 12.21
N ASN A 9 1.85 2.68 11.30
CA ASN A 9 3.06 3.50 11.34
C ASN A 9 2.85 4.83 12.08
N PHE A 10 2.02 4.82 13.12
CA PHE A 10 1.67 6.01 13.91
C PHE A 10 1.01 7.11 13.06
N ASP A 11 0.13 6.70 12.18
CA ASP A 11 -0.60 7.58 11.28
C ASP A 11 -1.91 8.08 11.89
N SER A 12 -2.23 9.36 11.66
CA SER A 12 -3.46 9.99 12.15
C SER A 12 -4.72 9.44 11.48
N PHE A 13 -4.60 8.86 10.27
CA PHE A 13 -5.71 8.36 9.46
C PHE A 13 -5.84 6.84 9.46
N THR A 14 -5.13 6.14 10.35
CA THR A 14 -5.15 4.67 10.46
C THR A 14 -6.56 4.12 10.49
N TYR A 15 -7.46 4.70 11.31
CA TYR A 15 -8.81 4.18 11.49
C TYR A 15 -9.68 4.31 10.23
N ASN A 16 -9.48 5.33 9.41
CA ASN A 16 -10.22 5.47 8.15
C ASN A 16 -9.94 4.30 7.21
N LEU A 17 -8.68 3.90 7.09
CA LEU A 17 -8.28 2.77 6.25
C LEU A 17 -8.74 1.43 6.84
N VAL A 18 -8.59 1.26 8.15
CA VAL A 18 -9.08 0.08 8.88
C VAL A 18 -10.58 -0.09 8.72
N ASP A 19 -11.35 0.99 8.88
CA ASP A 19 -12.79 0.97 8.74
C ASP A 19 -13.23 0.59 7.32
N GLN A 20 -12.54 1.10 6.29
CA GLN A 20 -12.83 0.72 4.92
C GLN A 20 -12.60 -0.78 4.67
N PHE A 21 -11.52 -1.35 5.17
CA PHE A 21 -11.30 -2.79 5.06
C PHE A 21 -12.38 -3.60 5.78
N ARG A 22 -12.82 -3.15 6.96
CA ARG A 22 -13.91 -3.79 7.70
C ARG A 22 -15.25 -3.69 6.98
N GLU A 23 -15.57 -2.55 6.40
CA GLU A 23 -16.77 -2.34 5.59
C GLU A 23 -16.79 -3.24 4.34
N LEU A 24 -15.62 -3.56 3.78
CA LEU A 24 -15.47 -4.51 2.68
C LEU A 24 -15.62 -5.98 3.13
N GLY A 25 -15.82 -6.25 4.42
CA GLY A 25 -16.07 -7.59 4.95
C GLY A 25 -14.84 -8.31 5.47
N HIS A 26 -13.72 -7.62 5.64
CA HIS A 26 -12.48 -8.22 6.15
C HIS A 26 -12.37 -8.06 7.67
N GLN A 27 -11.66 -8.99 8.31
CA GLN A 27 -11.23 -8.83 9.69
C GLN A 27 -9.89 -8.10 9.72
N VAL A 28 -9.75 -7.13 10.63
CA VAL A 28 -8.53 -6.33 10.75
C VAL A 28 -8.02 -6.37 12.17
N THR A 29 -6.77 -6.78 12.35
CA THR A 29 -6.03 -6.68 13.61
C THR A 29 -4.90 -5.69 13.44
N ILE A 30 -4.81 -4.70 14.35
CA ILE A 30 -3.85 -3.61 14.27
C ILE A 30 -2.63 -3.92 15.12
N PHE A 31 -1.45 -3.79 14.52
CA PHE A 31 -0.14 -3.87 15.20
C PHE A 31 0.63 -2.60 14.92
N ARG A 32 1.27 -2.03 15.94
CA ARG A 32 2.20 -0.92 15.70
C ARG A 32 3.49 -1.42 15.07
N ASN A 33 4.18 -0.57 14.35
CA ASN A 33 5.42 -0.95 13.65
C ASN A 33 6.58 -1.33 14.58
N ASP A 34 6.49 -1.01 15.87
CA ASP A 34 7.44 -1.39 16.92
C ASP A 34 7.02 -2.66 17.70
N TYR A 35 5.93 -3.31 17.31
CA TYR A 35 5.54 -4.61 17.85
C TYR A 35 6.68 -5.63 17.64
N PRO A 36 6.94 -6.55 18.63
CA PRO A 36 8.03 -7.51 18.51
C PRO A 36 8.03 -8.25 17.19
N LEU A 37 9.14 -8.11 16.44
CA LEU A 37 9.24 -8.57 15.06
C LEU A 37 8.94 -10.07 14.91
N GLU A 38 9.60 -10.91 15.70
CA GLU A 38 9.45 -12.37 15.58
C GLU A 38 8.01 -12.81 15.91
N ASP A 39 7.35 -12.16 16.87
CA ASP A 39 5.96 -12.44 17.22
C ASP A 39 5.01 -12.07 16.08
N PHE A 40 5.24 -10.92 15.43
CA PHE A 40 4.47 -10.51 14.26
C PHE A 40 4.66 -11.48 13.09
N LEU A 41 5.91 -11.87 12.80
CA LEU A 41 6.21 -12.80 11.71
C LEU A 41 5.53 -14.16 11.93
N ALA A 42 5.58 -14.67 13.16
CA ALA A 42 4.91 -15.92 13.52
C ALA A 42 3.39 -15.81 13.34
N LYS A 43 2.81 -14.69 13.76
CA LYS A 43 1.37 -14.42 13.62
C LYS A 43 0.95 -14.37 12.14
N ALA A 44 1.71 -13.67 11.31
CA ALA A 44 1.43 -13.57 9.89
C ALA A 44 1.47 -14.93 9.18
N GLN A 45 2.43 -15.77 9.52
CA GLN A 45 2.60 -17.09 8.90
C GLN A 45 1.58 -18.13 9.40
N SER A 46 0.99 -17.92 10.57
CA SER A 46 -0.02 -18.83 11.15
C SER A 46 -1.46 -18.40 10.91
N THR A 47 -1.69 -17.22 10.34
CA THR A 47 -3.02 -16.69 10.06
C THR A 47 -3.51 -17.17 8.71
N GLU A 48 -4.69 -17.79 8.68
CA GLU A 48 -5.34 -18.19 7.43
C GLU A 48 -5.82 -16.98 6.63
N ASN A 49 -5.73 -17.05 5.31
CA ASN A 49 -6.11 -15.96 4.41
C ASN A 49 -5.50 -14.62 4.83
N CYS A 50 -4.24 -14.67 5.27
CA CYS A 50 -3.51 -13.51 5.76
C CYS A 50 -3.20 -12.53 4.62
N LEU A 51 -3.41 -11.24 4.91
CA LEU A 51 -2.95 -10.13 4.10
C LEU A 51 -2.31 -9.11 5.04
N VAL A 52 -1.11 -8.67 4.73
CA VAL A 52 -0.45 -7.61 5.50
C VAL A 52 -0.69 -6.27 4.84
N ALA A 53 -1.28 -5.34 5.57
CA ALA A 53 -1.46 -3.96 5.13
C ALA A 53 -0.46 -3.04 5.84
N LEU A 54 0.24 -2.24 5.05
CA LEU A 54 1.28 -1.32 5.52
C LEU A 54 0.74 0.11 5.43
N SER A 55 0.51 0.74 6.57
CA SER A 55 -0.19 2.02 6.66
C SER A 55 0.62 3.21 6.15
N PRO A 56 -0.06 4.33 5.87
CA PRO A 56 0.58 5.65 5.87
C PRO A 56 1.31 5.92 7.19
N GLY A 57 2.15 6.94 7.22
CA GLY A 57 2.83 7.38 8.43
C GLY A 57 3.81 8.50 8.16
N PRO A 58 4.34 9.11 9.24
CA PRO A 58 5.31 10.19 9.14
C PRO A 58 6.71 9.69 8.82
N GLY A 59 7.58 10.61 8.38
CA GLY A 59 8.99 10.34 8.15
C GLY A 59 9.25 9.50 6.90
N ASN A 60 10.26 8.66 6.98
CA ASN A 60 10.67 7.77 5.90
C ASN A 60 10.62 6.29 6.34
N PRO A 61 10.63 5.34 5.39
CA PRO A 61 10.52 3.92 5.74
C PRO A 61 11.61 3.39 6.66
N ALA A 62 12.84 3.89 6.55
CA ALA A 62 13.97 3.42 7.37
C ALA A 62 13.81 3.78 8.86
N GLU A 63 13.03 4.81 9.16
CA GLU A 63 12.74 5.28 10.53
C GLU A 63 11.43 4.70 11.10
N ALA A 64 10.75 3.82 10.38
CA ALA A 64 9.43 3.29 10.73
C ALA A 64 9.51 1.93 11.45
N GLY A 65 10.28 1.83 12.53
CA GLY A 65 10.37 0.62 13.35
C GLY A 65 10.77 -0.61 12.54
N ASN A 66 9.97 -1.67 12.62
CA ASN A 66 10.23 -2.94 11.95
C ASN A 66 9.69 -3.03 10.51
N LEU A 67 9.17 -1.93 9.95
CA LEU A 67 8.44 -1.95 8.68
C LEU A 67 9.22 -2.62 7.53
N LEU A 68 10.48 -2.21 7.30
CA LEU A 68 11.30 -2.79 6.23
C LEU A 68 11.62 -4.28 6.45
N GLU A 69 11.93 -4.67 7.69
CA GLU A 69 12.22 -6.07 8.02
C GLU A 69 10.98 -6.96 7.88
N ILE A 70 9.80 -6.48 8.23
CA ILE A 70 8.55 -7.19 8.01
C ILE A 70 8.38 -7.51 6.52
N ILE A 71 8.59 -6.54 5.65
CA ILE A 71 8.49 -6.74 4.20
C ILE A 71 9.53 -7.77 3.72
N ARG A 72 10.79 -7.59 4.09
CA ARG A 72 11.88 -8.48 3.67
C ARG A 72 11.65 -9.93 4.08
N ARG A 73 11.13 -10.14 5.29
CA ARG A 73 10.91 -11.47 5.86
C ARG A 73 9.64 -12.16 5.35
N LEU A 74 8.62 -11.41 4.92
CA LEU A 74 7.31 -11.95 4.56
C LEU A 74 6.97 -11.86 3.06
N LYS A 75 7.75 -11.18 2.24
CA LYS A 75 7.45 -10.92 0.83
C LYS A 75 7.13 -12.17 0.00
N ASP A 76 7.76 -13.29 0.30
CA ASP A 76 7.56 -14.56 -0.40
C ASP A 76 6.51 -15.47 0.28
N LYS A 77 5.87 -15.00 1.34
CA LYS A 77 5.03 -15.82 2.22
C LYS A 77 3.59 -15.35 2.34
N VAL A 78 3.35 -14.05 2.29
CA VAL A 78 2.01 -13.47 2.45
C VAL A 78 1.78 -12.33 1.48
N PRO A 79 0.54 -12.11 1.01
CA PRO A 79 0.18 -10.93 0.23
C PRO A 79 0.37 -9.64 1.03
N MET A 80 0.75 -8.56 0.35
CA MET A 80 0.96 -7.25 0.97
C MET A 80 0.37 -6.11 0.15
N ILE A 81 -0.19 -5.12 0.84
CA ILE A 81 -0.61 -3.84 0.28
C ILE A 81 0.03 -2.70 1.08
N GLY A 82 0.67 -1.76 0.38
CA GLY A 82 1.31 -0.60 1.00
C GLY A 82 0.64 0.71 0.58
N ILE A 83 0.37 1.59 1.55
CA ILE A 83 -0.25 2.89 1.32
C ILE A 83 0.70 3.99 1.79
N CYS A 84 1.01 4.95 0.92
CA CYS A 84 1.89 6.09 1.15
C CYS A 84 3.26 5.66 1.70
N LEU A 85 3.52 5.77 3.00
CA LEU A 85 4.75 5.26 3.62
C LEU A 85 4.93 3.77 3.37
N GLY A 86 3.87 2.98 3.44
CA GLY A 86 3.90 1.54 3.14
C GLY A 86 4.30 1.23 1.69
N HIS A 87 3.83 2.03 0.74
CA HIS A 87 4.24 1.97 -0.67
C HIS A 87 5.74 2.27 -0.83
N GLN A 88 6.22 3.33 -0.18
CA GLN A 88 7.64 3.70 -0.19
C GLN A 88 8.50 2.61 0.45
N ALA A 89 8.02 1.99 1.52
CA ALA A 89 8.70 0.88 2.19
C ALA A 89 8.83 -0.36 1.29
N LEU A 90 7.82 -0.66 0.48
CA LEU A 90 7.92 -1.73 -0.52
C LEU A 90 9.04 -1.45 -1.52
N ILE A 91 9.15 -0.23 -2.01
CA ILE A 91 10.22 0.17 -2.94
C ILE A 91 11.59 0.00 -2.30
N GLU A 92 11.81 0.51 -1.09
CA GLU A 92 13.10 0.39 -0.39
C GLU A 92 13.45 -1.05 -0.03
N ALA A 93 12.48 -1.83 0.47
CA ALA A 93 12.71 -3.21 0.88
C ALA A 93 13.15 -4.12 -0.27
N PHE A 94 12.75 -3.79 -1.50
CA PHE A 94 13.17 -4.48 -2.72
C PHE A 94 14.42 -3.87 -3.37
N GLY A 95 15.07 -2.90 -2.72
CA GLY A 95 16.33 -2.31 -3.17
C GLY A 95 16.23 -1.03 -4.00
N GLY A 96 15.04 -0.45 -4.11
CA GLY A 96 14.82 0.84 -4.75
C GLY A 96 15.17 2.03 -3.85
N LYS A 97 14.93 3.23 -4.36
CA LYS A 97 15.17 4.48 -3.63
C LYS A 97 13.94 5.33 -3.50
N VAL A 98 13.86 6.02 -2.37
CA VAL A 98 12.83 7.02 -2.04
C VAL A 98 13.52 8.36 -1.83
N VAL A 99 13.02 9.39 -2.49
CA VAL A 99 13.62 10.74 -2.49
C VAL A 99 12.54 11.80 -2.23
N HIS A 100 12.96 13.03 -1.93
CA HIS A 100 12.03 14.15 -1.80
C HIS A 100 11.45 14.55 -3.15
N THR A 101 10.15 14.89 -3.17
CA THR A 101 9.47 15.43 -4.36
C THR A 101 9.88 16.86 -4.67
N GLY A 102 10.47 17.56 -3.69
CA GLY A 102 10.71 19.01 -3.76
C GLY A 102 9.50 19.85 -3.31
N THR A 103 8.38 19.23 -3.02
CA THR A 103 7.14 19.91 -2.59
C THR A 103 6.50 19.12 -1.46
N VAL A 104 5.97 19.83 -0.44
CA VAL A 104 5.16 19.23 0.61
C VAL A 104 3.70 19.35 0.19
N LEU A 105 2.97 18.22 0.18
CA LEU A 105 1.58 18.14 -0.22
C LEU A 105 0.70 17.78 0.97
N HIS A 106 -0.37 18.56 1.18
CA HIS A 106 -1.36 18.34 2.22
C HIS A 106 -2.76 18.34 1.62
N GLY A 107 -3.30 17.15 1.34
CA GLY A 107 -4.67 17.02 0.84
C GLY A 107 -4.91 17.57 -0.55
N LYS A 108 -3.89 17.61 -1.39
CA LYS A 108 -4.03 18.05 -2.77
C LYS A 108 -4.62 16.94 -3.64
N VAL A 109 -5.67 17.26 -4.37
CA VAL A 109 -6.23 16.35 -5.38
C VAL A 109 -5.38 16.43 -6.65
N SER A 110 -4.96 15.27 -7.14
CA SER A 110 -4.25 15.10 -8.41
C SER A 110 -4.97 14.06 -9.25
N ARG A 111 -4.85 14.17 -10.57
CA ARG A 111 -5.42 13.21 -11.51
C ARG A 111 -4.30 12.31 -12.00
N ILE A 112 -4.35 11.05 -11.60
CA ILE A 112 -3.36 10.05 -12.01
C ILE A 112 -3.80 9.31 -13.26
N GLU A 113 -2.84 8.94 -14.09
CA GLU A 113 -3.06 8.02 -15.22
C GLU A 113 -2.66 6.62 -14.80
N HIS A 114 -3.47 5.61 -15.17
CA HIS A 114 -3.24 4.22 -14.82
C HIS A 114 -3.43 3.28 -16.03
N ASP A 115 -3.09 2.00 -15.85
CA ASP A 115 -3.05 1.01 -16.93
C ASP A 115 -4.39 0.31 -17.22
N ASN A 116 -5.46 0.62 -16.49
CA ASN A 116 -6.78 -0.04 -16.57
C ASN A 116 -6.75 -1.57 -16.30
N GLN A 117 -5.71 -2.08 -15.68
CA GLN A 117 -5.54 -3.51 -15.44
C GLN A 117 -5.64 -3.85 -13.95
N ALA A 118 -5.97 -5.11 -13.65
CA ALA A 118 -6.05 -5.64 -12.29
C ALA A 118 -6.90 -4.74 -11.38
N MET A 119 -6.33 -4.18 -10.30
CA MET A 119 -7.04 -3.32 -9.36
C MET A 119 -7.59 -2.03 -9.97
N PHE A 120 -7.08 -1.59 -11.11
CA PHE A 120 -7.55 -0.39 -11.80
C PHE A 120 -8.61 -0.66 -12.87
N ALA A 121 -9.00 -1.91 -13.07
CA ALA A 121 -10.02 -2.24 -14.06
C ALA A 121 -11.37 -1.55 -13.79
N GLY A 122 -11.89 -0.83 -14.77
CA GLY A 122 -13.17 -0.11 -14.66
C GLY A 122 -13.14 1.13 -13.76
N ILE A 123 -11.97 1.63 -13.41
CA ILE A 123 -11.77 2.88 -12.68
C ILE A 123 -11.56 4.02 -13.69
N ASN A 124 -12.10 5.21 -13.39
CA ASN A 124 -11.93 6.38 -14.25
C ASN A 124 -10.45 6.66 -14.51
N ASN A 125 -10.12 6.99 -15.74
CA ASN A 125 -8.76 7.31 -16.16
C ASN A 125 -8.76 8.63 -16.96
N PRO A 126 -8.20 9.73 -16.44
CA PRO A 126 -7.47 9.83 -15.18
C PRO A 126 -8.37 9.72 -13.94
N MET A 127 -7.78 9.21 -12.85
CA MET A 127 -8.44 9.03 -11.57
C MET A 127 -8.08 10.16 -10.61
N PRO A 128 -9.05 10.87 -9.99
CA PRO A 128 -8.77 11.83 -8.93
C PRO A 128 -8.35 11.12 -7.63
N VAL A 129 -7.25 11.54 -7.04
CA VAL A 129 -6.71 10.96 -5.80
C VAL A 129 -6.22 12.05 -4.85
N ALA A 130 -6.28 11.78 -3.55
CA ALA A 130 -5.73 12.64 -2.52
C ALA A 130 -4.26 12.32 -2.27
N ARG A 131 -3.43 13.35 -2.18
CA ARG A 131 -1.98 13.24 -1.93
C ARG A 131 -1.58 14.00 -0.66
N TYR A 132 -0.78 13.33 0.17
CA TYR A 132 -0.27 13.86 1.45
C TYR A 132 1.19 13.47 1.64
N HIS A 133 2.02 13.56 0.60
CA HIS A 133 3.40 13.06 0.66
C HIS A 133 4.43 14.09 0.22
N SER A 134 5.61 14.04 0.84
CA SER A 134 6.80 14.81 0.45
C SER A 134 7.90 13.92 -0.14
N LEU A 135 7.75 12.61 -0.06
CA LEU A 135 8.66 11.61 -0.60
C LEU A 135 8.01 10.85 -1.76
N MET A 136 8.83 10.33 -2.65
CA MET A 136 8.40 9.51 -3.80
C MET A 136 9.43 8.43 -4.12
N GLY A 137 8.99 7.36 -4.80
CA GLY A 137 9.90 6.39 -5.38
C GLY A 137 10.64 7.00 -6.57
N ASP A 138 11.95 6.83 -6.61
CA ASP A 138 12.81 7.33 -7.68
C ASP A 138 13.40 6.20 -8.51
N GLU A 139 14.19 5.32 -7.88
CA GLU A 139 14.69 4.12 -8.52
C GLU A 139 13.84 2.93 -8.13
N LEU A 140 13.06 2.39 -9.10
CA LEU A 140 12.20 1.25 -8.87
C LEU A 140 12.93 -0.06 -9.13
N PRO A 141 12.76 -1.07 -8.25
CA PRO A 141 13.21 -2.43 -8.52
C PRO A 141 12.54 -3.00 -9.79
N GLU A 142 13.29 -3.78 -10.55
CA GLU A 142 12.80 -4.41 -11.79
C GLU A 142 11.60 -5.36 -11.57
N GLU A 143 11.44 -5.87 -10.35
CA GLU A 143 10.36 -6.76 -9.98
C GLU A 143 8.99 -6.08 -9.97
N PHE A 144 8.95 -4.75 -9.95
CA PHE A 144 7.69 -3.99 -9.95
C PHE A 144 7.35 -3.40 -11.32
N GLU A 145 6.07 -3.45 -11.64
CA GLU A 145 5.47 -2.66 -12.70
C GLU A 145 4.89 -1.36 -12.12
N VAL A 146 5.09 -0.26 -12.85
CA VAL A 146 4.41 1.00 -12.54
C VAL A 146 3.04 0.97 -13.22
N ASN A 147 1.99 0.91 -12.43
CA ASN A 147 0.63 0.84 -12.95
C ASN A 147 -0.17 2.14 -12.83
N ALA A 148 0.38 3.17 -12.19
CA ALA A 148 -0.16 4.53 -12.23
C ALA A 148 0.91 5.57 -12.01
N LYS A 149 0.73 6.74 -12.63
CA LYS A 149 1.64 7.90 -12.56
C LYS A 149 0.88 9.22 -12.48
N PHE A 150 1.53 10.19 -11.84
CA PHE A 150 1.21 11.61 -11.95
C PHE A 150 2.48 12.33 -12.40
N GLU A 151 2.49 12.84 -13.65
CA GLU A 151 3.71 13.38 -14.28
C GLU A 151 4.85 12.33 -14.22
N HIS A 152 5.97 12.68 -13.59
CA HIS A 152 7.11 11.76 -13.39
C HIS A 152 7.03 10.93 -12.10
N ILE A 153 6.02 11.19 -11.26
CA ILE A 153 5.88 10.54 -9.95
C ILE A 153 5.16 9.20 -10.10
N VAL A 154 5.78 8.15 -9.60
CA VAL A 154 5.15 6.81 -9.49
C VAL A 154 4.06 6.87 -8.42
N MET A 155 2.83 6.57 -8.82
CA MET A 155 1.66 6.64 -7.95
C MET A 155 1.11 5.27 -7.56
N ALA A 156 1.42 4.23 -8.30
CA ALA A 156 1.08 2.85 -7.95
C ALA A 156 2.08 1.87 -8.55
N ILE A 157 2.34 0.81 -7.79
CA ILE A 157 3.20 -0.31 -8.18
C ILE A 157 2.48 -1.62 -7.97
N ARG A 158 2.84 -2.60 -8.81
CA ARG A 158 2.39 -3.98 -8.71
C ARG A 158 3.58 -4.91 -8.96
N HIS A 159 3.79 -5.87 -8.08
CA HIS A 159 4.84 -6.87 -8.29
C HIS A 159 4.45 -7.77 -9.48
N LYS A 160 5.43 -8.10 -10.32
CA LYS A 160 5.22 -8.89 -11.55
C LYS A 160 4.77 -10.33 -11.28
N THR A 161 5.17 -10.92 -10.16
CA THR A 161 4.92 -12.33 -9.85
C THR A 161 4.33 -12.57 -8.47
N LEU A 162 4.67 -11.75 -7.47
CA LEU A 162 4.18 -11.88 -6.10
C LEU A 162 2.90 -11.06 -5.89
N PRO A 163 2.01 -11.47 -4.98
CA PRO A 163 0.81 -10.70 -4.65
C PRO A 163 1.16 -9.51 -3.75
N ILE A 164 1.78 -8.50 -4.32
CA ILE A 164 2.22 -7.28 -3.64
C ILE A 164 1.87 -6.07 -4.51
N CYS A 165 1.21 -5.08 -3.92
CA CYS A 165 0.92 -3.81 -4.58
C CYS A 165 1.05 -2.64 -3.61
N GLY A 166 1.21 -1.44 -4.16
CA GLY A 166 1.34 -0.22 -3.36
C GLY A 166 0.77 1.00 -4.06
N PHE A 167 0.28 1.93 -3.26
CA PHE A 167 -0.28 3.21 -3.72
C PHE A 167 0.38 4.35 -2.95
N GLN A 168 0.88 5.35 -3.69
CA GLN A 168 1.46 6.55 -3.10
C GLN A 168 0.40 7.47 -2.53
N PHE A 169 -0.79 7.47 -3.09
CA PHE A 169 -1.92 8.26 -2.65
C PHE A 169 -2.75 7.56 -1.57
N HIS A 170 -3.73 8.27 -1.03
CA HIS A 170 -4.60 7.79 0.04
C HIS A 170 -5.96 7.34 -0.51
N PRO A 171 -6.18 6.04 -0.73
CA PRO A 171 -7.49 5.53 -1.19
C PRO A 171 -8.58 5.69 -0.13
N GLU A 172 -8.22 5.82 1.15
CA GLU A 172 -9.14 6.00 2.26
C GLU A 172 -9.68 7.43 2.39
N SER A 173 -9.04 8.40 1.73
CA SER A 173 -9.49 9.79 1.77
C SER A 173 -10.81 9.97 1.04
N ILE A 174 -11.70 10.79 1.60
CA ILE A 174 -12.96 11.18 0.95
C ILE A 174 -12.73 11.86 -0.41
N LEU A 175 -11.56 12.46 -0.60
CA LEU A 175 -11.18 13.12 -1.85
C LEU A 175 -10.77 12.11 -2.95
N THR A 176 -10.53 10.86 -2.60
CA THR A 176 -10.30 9.77 -3.56
C THR A 176 -11.61 9.06 -3.82
N VAL A 177 -12.39 9.58 -4.77
CA VAL A 177 -13.80 9.19 -4.98
C VAL A 177 -13.98 7.70 -5.26
N GLN A 178 -13.08 7.08 -6.01
CA GLN A 178 -13.14 5.64 -6.31
C GLN A 178 -12.20 4.80 -5.43
N GLY A 179 -11.76 5.35 -4.30
CA GLY A 179 -10.81 4.68 -3.40
C GLY A 179 -11.31 3.35 -2.84
N THR A 180 -12.58 3.28 -2.43
CA THR A 180 -13.18 2.05 -1.91
C THR A 180 -13.22 0.95 -2.97
N LYS A 181 -13.59 1.29 -4.21
CA LYS A 181 -13.58 0.35 -5.33
C LYS A 181 -12.16 -0.17 -5.61
N LEU A 182 -11.17 0.73 -5.59
CA LEU A 182 -9.77 0.37 -5.77
C LEU A 182 -9.28 -0.58 -4.68
N LEU A 183 -9.59 -0.29 -3.41
CA LEU A 183 -9.22 -1.17 -2.28
C LEU A 183 -9.87 -2.54 -2.41
N LYS A 184 -11.14 -2.60 -2.75
CA LYS A 184 -11.85 -3.88 -2.97
C LYS A 184 -11.16 -4.70 -4.05
N GLN A 185 -10.92 -4.12 -5.21
CA GLN A 185 -10.27 -4.79 -6.34
C GLN A 185 -8.83 -5.18 -6.03
N SER A 186 -8.12 -4.38 -5.23
CA SER A 186 -6.76 -4.67 -4.78
C SER A 186 -6.71 -5.90 -3.89
N VAL A 187 -7.60 -6.00 -2.91
CA VAL A 187 -7.67 -7.18 -2.02
C VAL A 187 -8.05 -8.43 -2.81
N GLU A 188 -9.01 -8.34 -3.71
CA GLU A 188 -9.39 -9.45 -4.59
C GLU A 188 -8.21 -9.94 -5.42
N TRP A 189 -7.44 -9.04 -6.03
CA TRP A 189 -6.23 -9.38 -6.77
C TRP A 189 -5.18 -10.04 -5.89
N LEU A 190 -4.92 -9.49 -4.69
CA LEU A 190 -3.93 -10.00 -3.74
C LEU A 190 -4.26 -11.42 -3.25
N LEU A 191 -5.54 -11.73 -3.10
CA LEU A 191 -6.00 -13.05 -2.65
C LEU A 191 -6.09 -14.08 -3.79
N GLY A 192 -5.59 -13.74 -4.99
CA GLY A 192 -5.56 -14.65 -6.13
C GLY A 192 -6.84 -14.66 -6.96
N GLY A 193 -7.68 -13.62 -6.83
CA GLY A 193 -8.75 -13.36 -7.78
C GLY A 193 -8.13 -13.01 -9.13
N LYS A 194 -8.06 -13.99 -10.03
CA LYS A 194 -7.72 -13.70 -11.42
C LYS A 194 -8.89 -12.93 -12.01
N ASN A 195 -8.69 -11.67 -12.25
CA ASN A 195 -9.50 -10.97 -13.25
C ASN A 195 -9.02 -11.47 -14.61
N ASP A 196 -9.72 -12.42 -15.15
CA ASP A 196 -9.62 -12.81 -16.55
C ASP A 196 -10.08 -11.64 -17.43
#